data_a08276fc25e9518310cb1b083ea84d51
#
_entry.id   a08276fc25e9518310cb1b083ea84d51
#
_cell.length_a   1.000
_cell.length_b   1.000
_cell.length_c   1.000
_cell.angle_alpha   90.00
_cell.angle_beta   90.00
_cell.angle_gamma   90.00
#
_symmetry.space_group_name_H-M   'P 1'
#
loop_
_entity.id
_entity.type
_entity.pdbx_description
1 polymer ?
#
loop_
_entity_poly.entity_id
_entity_poly.type
_entity_poly.pdbx_seq_one_letter_code
_entity_poly.pdbx_strand_id
1 'polypeptide(L)'
;MLQVLVLGAAAGGGFPQWNSNNEASQRARRGDPAARPSSQSSVAVSADGENWVLLNASPDLRQQINDRPQMHPRSGVRHSPIRAVVLTNGDVDHVAGLLTLRERHPLAVYATGRVLSVLESNAIFNVLNPDFVARRQLHLGQTFEPLSKEGDSLGLAITPFAVPGKV
;
A
#
# COMPACT_ATOMS: atom_id res chain seq x y z
N MET A 1 18.20 1.14 -10.56
CA MET A 1 17.17 1.12 -11.64
C MET A 1 15.81 1.07 -10.97
N LEU A 2 14.85 1.90 -11.39
CA LEU A 2 13.49 1.89 -10.82
C LEU A 2 12.84 0.51 -11.03
N GLN A 3 12.37 -0.07 -9.94
CA GLN A 3 11.60 -1.31 -9.92
C GLN A 3 10.16 -1.02 -9.54
N VAL A 4 9.22 -1.66 -10.21
CA VAL A 4 7.78 -1.55 -9.96
C VAL A 4 7.20 -2.96 -9.86
N LEU A 5 6.53 -3.24 -8.74
CA LEU A 5 5.81 -4.49 -8.51
C LEU A 5 4.32 -4.19 -8.38
N VAL A 6 3.51 -4.71 -9.29
CA VAL A 6 2.07 -4.73 -9.11
C VAL A 6 1.74 -5.85 -8.12
N LEU A 7 1.29 -5.49 -6.92
CA LEU A 7 0.94 -6.44 -5.87
C LEU A 7 -0.49 -6.94 -6.04
N GLY A 8 -1.38 -6.06 -6.49
CA GLY A 8 -2.76 -6.35 -6.82
C GLY A 8 -3.33 -5.27 -7.73
N ALA A 9 -4.33 -5.62 -8.55
CA ALA A 9 -4.90 -4.74 -9.58
C ALA A 9 -6.43 -4.78 -9.64
N ALA A 10 -7.09 -5.48 -8.72
CA ALA A 10 -8.54 -5.48 -8.65
C ALA A 10 -9.08 -4.26 -7.87
N ALA A 11 -10.32 -3.88 -8.15
CA ALA A 11 -11.06 -2.92 -7.35
C ALA A 11 -11.36 -3.48 -5.94
N GLY A 12 -11.97 -2.67 -5.08
CA GLY A 12 -12.36 -3.06 -3.74
C GLY A 12 -13.13 -4.38 -3.69
N GLY A 13 -12.71 -5.28 -2.80
CA GLY A 13 -13.22 -6.65 -2.68
C GLY A 13 -12.45 -7.71 -3.48
N GLY A 14 -11.52 -7.31 -4.35
CA GLY A 14 -10.69 -8.25 -5.13
C GLY A 14 -11.46 -8.94 -6.27
N PHE A 15 -10.76 -9.82 -6.99
CA PHE A 15 -11.39 -10.68 -8.01
C PHE A 15 -10.90 -12.14 -7.83
N PRO A 16 -11.78 -13.14 -7.76
CA PRO A 16 -13.25 -12.99 -7.70
C PRO A 16 -13.69 -12.35 -6.39
N GLN A 17 -14.69 -11.46 -6.45
CA GLN A 17 -15.25 -10.86 -5.24
C GLN A 17 -15.97 -11.92 -4.41
N TRP A 18 -15.78 -11.91 -3.09
CA TRP A 18 -16.21 -13.00 -2.18
C TRP A 18 -17.71 -13.30 -2.26
N ASN A 19 -18.55 -12.30 -2.45
CA ASN A 19 -20.02 -12.41 -2.52
C ASN A 19 -20.57 -12.36 -3.96
N SER A 20 -19.74 -12.38 -4.99
CA SER A 20 -20.19 -12.36 -6.38
C SER A 20 -20.32 -13.78 -6.94
N ASN A 21 -21.45 -14.04 -7.56
CA ASN A 21 -21.74 -15.29 -8.26
C ASN A 21 -21.90 -15.09 -9.79
N ASN A 22 -21.40 -13.99 -10.33
CA ASN A 22 -21.40 -13.77 -11.77
C ASN A 22 -20.51 -14.78 -12.50
N GLU A 23 -20.68 -14.89 -13.80
CA GLU A 23 -19.97 -15.87 -14.64
C GLU A 23 -18.46 -15.72 -14.51
N ALA A 24 -17.90 -14.51 -14.52
CA ALA A 24 -16.46 -14.26 -14.42
C ALA A 24 -15.92 -14.76 -13.07
N SER A 25 -16.62 -14.47 -11.97
CA SER A 25 -16.24 -14.94 -10.61
C SER A 25 -16.32 -16.46 -10.49
N GLN A 26 -17.33 -17.08 -11.10
CA GLN A 26 -17.43 -18.55 -11.14
C GLN A 26 -16.28 -19.16 -11.94
N ARG A 27 -15.92 -18.59 -13.08
CA ARG A 27 -14.78 -19.05 -13.89
C ARG A 27 -13.48 -18.95 -13.11
N ALA A 28 -13.22 -17.82 -12.43
CA ALA A 28 -12.04 -17.64 -11.59
C ALA A 28 -11.95 -18.70 -10.49
N ARG A 29 -13.07 -18.99 -9.78
CA ARG A 29 -13.11 -20.01 -8.73
C ARG A 29 -12.87 -21.45 -9.23
N ARG A 30 -13.18 -21.71 -10.50
CA ARG A 30 -12.89 -23.01 -11.15
C ARG A 30 -11.48 -23.09 -11.74
N GLY A 31 -10.65 -22.04 -11.57
CA GLY A 31 -9.28 -22.02 -12.08
C GLY A 31 -9.17 -21.80 -13.58
N ASP A 32 -10.16 -21.16 -14.21
CA ASP A 32 -10.11 -20.82 -15.64
C ASP A 32 -8.93 -19.85 -15.89
N PRO A 33 -7.94 -20.23 -16.75
CA PRO A 33 -6.78 -19.39 -17.02
C PRO A 33 -7.10 -18.04 -17.68
N ALA A 34 -8.28 -17.89 -18.29
CA ALA A 34 -8.75 -16.64 -18.84
C ALA A 34 -9.45 -15.72 -17.80
N ALA A 35 -9.68 -16.22 -16.58
CA ALA A 35 -10.29 -15.47 -15.47
C ALA A 35 -9.37 -15.53 -14.24
N ARG A 36 -8.20 -14.89 -14.34
CA ARG A 36 -7.16 -14.95 -13.29
C ARG A 36 -7.59 -14.14 -12.07
N PRO A 37 -7.53 -14.72 -10.85
CA PRO A 37 -7.72 -13.98 -9.61
C PRO A 37 -6.73 -12.82 -9.48
N SER A 38 -7.18 -11.73 -8.86
CA SER A 38 -6.35 -10.58 -8.52
C SER A 38 -6.78 -10.01 -7.17
N SER A 39 -5.81 -9.73 -6.31
CA SER A 39 -6.04 -9.00 -5.08
C SER A 39 -6.28 -7.51 -5.34
N GLN A 40 -6.73 -6.80 -4.31
CA GLN A 40 -7.07 -5.37 -4.39
C GLN A 40 -5.84 -4.52 -4.69
N SER A 41 -6.07 -3.36 -5.31
CA SER A 41 -5.03 -2.48 -5.86
C SER A 41 -3.97 -2.07 -4.83
N SER A 42 -2.73 -2.42 -5.11
CA SER A 42 -1.53 -1.94 -4.40
C SER A 42 -0.32 -2.11 -5.30
N VAL A 43 0.60 -1.16 -5.27
CA VAL A 43 1.83 -1.17 -6.06
C VAL A 43 3.01 -0.90 -5.13
N ALA A 44 4.11 -1.61 -5.30
CA ALA A 44 5.37 -1.31 -4.63
C ALA A 44 6.38 -0.76 -5.63
N VAL A 45 7.10 0.29 -5.26
CA VAL A 45 8.15 0.91 -6.06
C VAL A 45 9.44 1.02 -5.28
N SER A 46 10.58 0.84 -5.94
CA SER A 46 11.89 0.94 -5.32
C SER A 46 12.93 1.47 -6.32
N ALA A 47 13.84 2.32 -5.86
CA ALA A 47 14.97 2.80 -6.65
C ALA A 47 16.17 1.84 -6.59
N ASP A 48 16.32 1.08 -5.51
CA ASP A 48 17.48 0.25 -5.20
C ASP A 48 17.18 -1.27 -5.16
N GLY A 49 15.90 -1.66 -5.14
CA GLY A 49 15.44 -3.04 -4.99
C GLY A 49 15.45 -3.56 -3.54
N GLU A 50 15.83 -2.71 -2.58
CA GLU A 50 15.92 -3.06 -1.17
C GLU A 50 14.91 -2.31 -0.31
N ASN A 51 14.77 -1.01 -0.53
CA ASN A 51 13.85 -0.14 0.19
C ASN A 51 12.63 0.15 -0.68
N TRP A 52 11.45 -0.21 -0.19
CA TRP A 52 10.21 -0.15 -0.96
C TRP A 52 9.24 0.89 -0.43
N VAL A 53 8.61 1.59 -1.35
CA VAL A 53 7.48 2.49 -1.10
C VAL A 53 6.22 1.84 -1.67
N LEU A 54 5.20 1.68 -0.83
CA LEU A 54 3.88 1.23 -1.29
C LEU A 54 3.06 2.41 -1.79
N LEU A 55 2.41 2.25 -2.93
CA LEU A 55 1.32 3.10 -3.38
C LEU A 55 0.02 2.38 -3.03
N ASN A 56 -0.68 2.89 -2.02
CA ASN A 56 -1.80 2.28 -1.30
C ASN A 56 -1.44 0.97 -0.56
N ALA A 57 -2.17 0.72 0.51
CA ALA A 57 -2.07 -0.47 1.34
C ALA A 57 -3.43 -1.17 1.39
N SER A 58 -3.64 -2.13 0.50
CA SER A 58 -4.90 -2.85 0.39
C SER A 58 -5.11 -3.81 1.57
N PRO A 59 -6.35 -4.23 1.87
CA PRO A 59 -6.62 -5.25 2.88
C PRO A 59 -5.87 -6.57 2.65
N ASP A 60 -5.50 -6.85 1.39
CA ASP A 60 -4.79 -8.08 0.99
C ASP A 60 -3.27 -7.98 1.20
N LEU A 61 -2.76 -6.87 1.76
CA LEU A 61 -1.33 -6.56 1.82
C LEU A 61 -0.49 -7.70 2.43
N ARG A 62 -0.99 -8.39 3.46
CA ARG A 62 -0.27 -9.52 4.07
C ARG A 62 -0.01 -10.63 3.05
N GLN A 63 -1.00 -10.98 2.26
CA GLN A 63 -0.85 -11.99 1.21
C GLN A 63 0.03 -11.48 0.07
N GLN A 64 -0.17 -10.22 -0.32
CA GLN A 64 0.65 -9.56 -1.35
C GLN A 64 2.14 -9.57 -1.01
N ILE A 65 2.49 -9.33 0.26
CA ILE A 65 3.88 -9.43 0.75
C ILE A 65 4.37 -10.88 0.64
N ASN A 66 3.58 -11.85 1.11
CA ASN A 66 3.97 -13.26 1.09
C ASN A 66 4.20 -13.81 -0.33
N ASP A 67 3.46 -13.31 -1.31
CA ASP A 67 3.55 -13.74 -2.70
C ASP A 67 4.73 -13.11 -3.47
N ARG A 68 5.48 -12.19 -2.83
CA ARG A 68 6.58 -11.45 -3.48
C ARG A 68 7.88 -11.56 -2.67
N PRO A 69 8.82 -12.41 -3.07
CA PRO A 69 10.10 -12.57 -2.39
C PRO A 69 10.86 -11.25 -2.17
N GLN A 70 10.68 -10.26 -3.05
CA GLN A 70 11.28 -8.94 -2.93
C GLN A 70 10.80 -8.18 -1.69
N MET A 71 9.63 -8.52 -1.18
CA MET A 71 9.01 -7.90 -0.01
C MET A 71 9.29 -8.65 1.30
N HIS A 72 10.01 -9.79 1.24
CA HIS A 72 10.30 -10.59 2.41
C HIS A 72 11.39 -9.97 3.30
N PRO A 73 11.39 -10.27 4.62
CA PRO A 73 12.47 -9.92 5.52
C PRO A 73 13.81 -10.45 5.02
N ARG A 74 14.87 -9.64 5.12
CA ARG A 74 16.22 -9.98 4.63
C ARG A 74 17.28 -10.02 5.71
N SER A 75 16.99 -9.53 6.91
CA SER A 75 17.96 -9.42 7.99
C SER A 75 17.31 -9.60 9.35
N GLY A 76 18.08 -10.11 10.32
CA GLY A 76 17.64 -10.27 11.70
C GLY A 76 16.42 -11.19 11.86
N VAL A 77 15.83 -11.20 13.04
CA VAL A 77 14.63 -11.97 13.36
C VAL A 77 13.37 -11.29 12.81
N ARG A 78 13.37 -9.95 12.80
CA ARG A 78 12.28 -9.12 12.24
C ARG A 78 12.86 -8.02 11.38
N HIS A 79 12.38 -7.91 10.15
CA HIS A 79 12.78 -6.87 9.20
C HIS A 79 11.61 -6.59 8.26
N SER A 80 11.50 -5.35 7.82
CA SER A 80 10.58 -4.95 6.75
C SER A 80 11.34 -4.13 5.70
N PRO A 81 11.29 -4.51 4.43
CA PRO A 81 11.83 -3.68 3.36
C PRO A 81 10.90 -2.50 3.01
N ILE A 82 9.66 -2.48 3.52
CA ILE A 82 8.70 -1.39 3.30
C ILE A 82 9.08 -0.23 4.22
N ARG A 83 9.51 0.88 3.62
CA ARG A 83 9.96 2.08 4.34
C ARG A 83 8.94 3.20 4.35
N ALA A 84 8.09 3.24 3.32
CA ALA A 84 7.03 4.24 3.24
C ALA A 84 5.77 3.69 2.56
N VAL A 85 4.64 4.35 2.83
CA VAL A 85 3.37 4.17 2.14
C VAL A 85 2.87 5.53 1.68
N VAL A 86 2.46 5.65 0.43
CA VAL A 86 1.80 6.83 -0.14
C VAL A 86 0.35 6.46 -0.42
N LEU A 87 -0.58 7.15 0.22
CA LEU A 87 -2.01 6.91 0.08
C LEU A 87 -2.62 7.88 -0.91
N THR A 88 -3.38 7.38 -1.87
CA THR A 88 -4.07 8.20 -2.88
C THR A 88 -5.44 8.68 -2.40
N ASN A 89 -6.12 7.89 -1.55
CA ASN A 89 -7.40 8.24 -0.92
C ASN A 89 -7.55 7.52 0.42
N GLY A 90 -8.68 7.75 1.12
CA GLY A 90 -8.99 7.16 2.44
C GLY A 90 -9.94 5.97 2.39
N ASP A 91 -10.18 5.37 1.22
CA ASP A 91 -11.07 4.22 1.08
C ASP A 91 -10.46 2.96 1.71
N VAL A 92 -11.29 2.05 2.19
CA VAL A 92 -10.88 0.83 2.91
C VAL A 92 -9.89 -0.01 2.11
N ASP A 93 -10.12 -0.14 0.81
CA ASP A 93 -9.26 -0.89 -0.11
C ASP A 93 -7.88 -0.24 -0.36
N HIS A 94 -7.67 1.00 0.12
CA HIS A 94 -6.40 1.72 0.02
C HIS A 94 -5.67 1.90 1.35
N VAL A 95 -6.39 1.85 2.48
CA VAL A 95 -5.79 2.16 3.79
C VAL A 95 -5.78 0.99 4.78
N ALA A 96 -6.66 -0.01 4.63
CA ALA A 96 -6.80 -1.04 5.66
C ALA A 96 -5.56 -1.93 5.83
N GLY A 97 -4.74 -2.07 4.78
CA GLY A 97 -3.47 -2.79 4.85
C GLY A 97 -2.43 -2.16 5.79
N LEU A 98 -2.59 -0.88 6.15
CA LEU A 98 -1.76 -0.24 7.18
C LEU A 98 -1.85 -1.01 8.51
N LEU A 99 -2.98 -1.65 8.81
CA LEU A 99 -3.15 -2.46 10.01
C LEU A 99 -2.24 -3.69 10.02
N THR A 100 -1.84 -4.21 8.86
CA THR A 100 -0.82 -5.26 8.74
C THR A 100 0.56 -4.74 9.14
N LEU A 101 0.84 -3.46 8.90
CA LEU A 101 2.15 -2.83 9.16
C LEU A 101 2.32 -2.29 10.60
N ARG A 102 1.42 -2.62 11.53
CA ARG A 102 1.44 -2.18 12.94
C ARG A 102 2.55 -2.79 13.81
N GLU A 103 3.41 -3.62 13.24
CA GLU A 103 4.37 -4.49 13.96
C GLU A 103 5.61 -3.74 14.48
N ARG A 104 5.50 -2.43 14.73
CA ARG A 104 6.55 -1.57 15.30
C ARG A 104 7.85 -1.53 14.48
N HIS A 105 7.73 -1.59 13.16
CA HIS A 105 8.81 -1.25 12.26
C HIS A 105 8.76 0.23 11.86
N PRO A 106 9.92 0.88 11.71
CA PRO A 106 9.96 2.24 11.21
C PRO A 106 9.27 2.37 9.86
N LEU A 107 8.30 3.29 9.76
CA LEU A 107 7.47 3.50 8.57
C LEU A 107 7.09 4.97 8.44
N ALA A 108 7.13 5.51 7.22
CA ALA A 108 6.55 6.81 6.91
C ALA A 108 5.25 6.63 6.10
N VAL A 109 4.17 7.30 6.50
CA VAL A 109 2.90 7.32 5.77
C VAL A 109 2.68 8.72 5.21
N TYR A 110 2.58 8.81 3.90
CA TYR A 110 2.36 10.05 3.15
C TYR A 110 0.94 10.09 2.61
N ALA A 111 0.24 11.17 2.84
CA ALA A 111 -1.09 11.40 2.28
C ALA A 111 -1.44 12.90 2.28
N THR A 112 -2.49 13.27 1.55
CA THR A 112 -3.05 14.63 1.67
C THR A 112 -3.60 14.83 3.08
N GLY A 113 -3.70 16.09 3.53
CA GLY A 113 -4.29 16.43 4.84
C GLY A 113 -5.67 15.81 5.04
N ARG A 114 -6.50 15.76 3.99
CA ARG A 114 -7.83 15.13 4.03
C ARG A 114 -7.73 13.61 4.35
N VAL A 115 -6.82 12.90 3.72
CA VAL A 115 -6.65 11.45 3.97
C VAL A 115 -6.04 11.21 5.35
N LEU A 116 -5.08 12.03 5.79
CA LEU A 116 -4.54 11.95 7.16
C LEU A 116 -5.64 12.14 8.20
N SER A 117 -6.56 13.08 8.00
CA SER A 117 -7.71 13.31 8.89
C SER A 117 -8.65 12.09 8.95
N VAL A 118 -8.82 11.35 7.85
CA VAL A 118 -9.55 10.06 7.85
C VAL A 118 -8.86 9.05 8.77
N LEU A 119 -7.52 8.93 8.71
CA LEU A 119 -6.80 8.03 9.60
C LEU A 119 -6.89 8.46 11.07
N GLU A 120 -6.85 9.76 11.34
CA GLU A 120 -6.94 10.32 12.70
C GLU A 120 -8.31 10.15 13.33
N SER A 121 -9.37 10.30 12.53
CA SER A 121 -10.76 10.17 13.00
C SER A 121 -11.18 8.71 13.24
N ASN A 122 -10.39 7.74 12.80
CA ASN A 122 -10.68 6.32 12.96
C ASN A 122 -9.74 5.70 13.99
N ALA A 123 -10.24 5.46 15.19
CA ALA A 123 -9.47 4.99 16.35
C ALA A 123 -8.68 3.70 16.10
N ILE A 124 -9.10 2.85 15.15
CA ILE A 124 -8.37 1.62 14.82
C ILE A 124 -6.95 1.91 14.33
N PHE A 125 -6.70 3.05 13.66
CA PHE A 125 -5.36 3.42 13.20
C PHE A 125 -4.44 3.96 14.31
N ASN A 126 -4.91 4.06 15.55
CA ASN A 126 -4.05 4.37 16.71
C ASN A 126 -3.07 3.22 17.04
N VAL A 127 -3.30 2.02 16.49
CA VAL A 127 -2.31 0.92 16.55
C VAL A 127 -1.01 1.24 15.81
N LEU A 128 -1.04 2.22 14.90
CA LEU A 128 0.15 2.75 14.23
C LEU A 128 0.86 3.75 15.16
N ASN A 129 1.59 3.21 16.14
CA ASN A 129 2.26 4.00 17.17
C ASN A 129 3.20 5.05 16.55
N PRO A 130 3.07 6.36 16.92
CA PRO A 130 3.87 7.45 16.36
C PRO A 130 5.39 7.32 16.62
N ASP A 131 5.80 6.56 17.64
CA ASP A 131 7.22 6.26 17.84
C ASP A 131 7.84 5.49 16.66
N PHE A 132 7.04 4.74 15.93
CA PHE A 132 7.46 3.93 14.79
C PHE A 132 6.91 4.42 13.46
N VAL A 133 5.73 5.05 13.44
CA VAL A 133 5.05 5.46 12.20
C VAL A 133 4.94 6.98 12.13
N ALA A 134 5.68 7.59 11.22
CA ALA A 134 5.58 9.01 10.93
C ALA A 134 4.46 9.27 9.90
N ARG A 135 3.52 10.19 10.20
CA ARG A 135 2.52 10.68 9.26
C ARG A 135 2.98 11.99 8.66
N ARG A 136 3.07 12.06 7.34
CA ARG A 136 3.61 13.21 6.60
C ARG A 136 2.62 13.68 5.55
N GLN A 137 2.32 14.96 5.57
CA GLN A 137 1.41 15.56 4.59
C GLN A 137 2.14 15.75 3.25
N LEU A 138 1.46 15.35 2.16
CA LEU A 138 1.83 15.70 0.79
C LEU A 138 0.85 16.73 0.21
N HIS A 139 1.29 17.44 -0.82
CA HIS A 139 0.49 18.45 -1.51
C HIS A 139 0.35 18.09 -2.99
N LEU A 140 -0.88 18.18 -3.51
CA LEU A 140 -1.15 17.93 -4.92
C LEU A 140 -0.38 18.91 -5.82
N GLY A 141 0.17 18.39 -6.91
CA GLY A 141 0.96 19.17 -7.87
C GLY A 141 2.39 19.48 -7.43
N GLN A 142 2.80 19.08 -6.21
CA GLN A 142 4.15 19.29 -5.71
C GLN A 142 4.92 17.98 -5.71
N THR A 143 6.03 17.93 -6.43
CA THR A 143 6.95 16.80 -6.38
C THR A 143 7.61 16.75 -5.00
N PHE A 144 7.67 15.56 -4.41
CA PHE A 144 8.38 15.30 -3.17
C PHE A 144 9.22 14.03 -3.28
N GLU A 145 10.26 13.96 -2.48
CA GLU A 145 11.05 12.76 -2.28
C GLU A 145 10.53 12.04 -1.03
N PRO A 146 10.05 10.80 -1.13
CA PRO A 146 9.70 10.02 0.05
C PRO A 146 10.96 9.67 0.83
N LEU A 147 10.94 9.97 2.13
CA LEU A 147 11.99 9.63 3.07
C LEU A 147 11.51 8.48 3.97
N SER A 148 12.43 7.68 4.49
CA SER A 148 12.17 6.75 5.58
C SER A 148 11.67 7.49 6.83
N LYS A 149 11.24 6.76 7.85
CA LYS A 149 10.86 7.40 9.13
C LYS A 149 12.04 8.17 9.73
N GLU A 150 13.23 7.64 9.60
CA GLU A 150 14.49 8.21 10.10
C GLU A 150 14.97 9.42 9.28
N GLY A 151 14.44 9.62 8.09
CA GLY A 151 14.80 10.74 7.21
C GLY A 151 15.72 10.36 6.04
N ASP A 152 16.01 9.07 5.86
CA ASP A 152 16.85 8.63 4.75
C ASP A 152 16.08 8.74 3.43
N SER A 153 16.76 9.20 2.37
CA SER A 153 16.20 9.25 1.01
C SER A 153 15.88 7.84 0.50
N LEU A 154 14.71 7.70 -0.14
CA LEU A 154 14.33 6.47 -0.83
C LEU A 154 14.60 6.53 -2.33
N GLY A 155 15.26 7.60 -2.80
CA GLY A 155 15.74 7.76 -4.18
C GLY A 155 14.61 7.84 -5.22
N LEU A 156 13.42 8.28 -4.82
CA LEU A 156 12.24 8.39 -5.68
C LEU A 156 11.76 9.84 -5.72
N ALA A 157 11.27 10.29 -6.86
CA ALA A 157 10.55 11.56 -6.98
C ALA A 157 9.09 11.26 -7.32
N ILE A 158 8.16 11.69 -6.47
CA ILE A 158 6.73 11.42 -6.62
C ILE A 158 5.97 12.74 -6.76
N THR A 159 5.16 12.85 -7.81
CA THR A 159 4.28 14.01 -8.02
C THR A 159 2.82 13.55 -7.94
N PRO A 160 2.11 13.81 -6.84
CA PRO A 160 0.70 13.52 -6.73
C PRO A 160 -0.13 14.55 -7.50
N PHE A 161 -1.15 14.11 -8.22
CA PHE A 161 -2.09 14.99 -8.93
C PHE A 161 -3.53 14.51 -8.73
N ALA A 162 -4.46 15.45 -8.82
CA ALA A 162 -5.88 15.14 -8.70
C ALA A 162 -6.38 14.47 -9.98
N VAL A 163 -7.21 13.43 -9.81
CA VAL A 163 -7.94 12.80 -10.90
C VAL A 163 -9.45 12.97 -10.65
N PRO A 164 -10.30 13.01 -11.72
CA PRO A 164 -11.75 12.97 -11.53
C PRO A 164 -12.14 11.73 -10.74
N GLY A 165 -12.95 11.89 -9.70
CA GLY A 165 -13.37 10.81 -8.81
C GLY A 165 -14.58 11.22 -7.98
N LYS A 166 -15.01 10.33 -7.08
CA LYS A 166 -16.05 10.67 -6.11
C LYS A 166 -15.53 11.80 -5.19
N VAL A 167 -16.35 12.82 -5.02
CA VAL A 167 -16.16 13.94 -4.07
C VAL A 167 -16.58 13.47 -2.68
#